data_90c33bea85c68414dfc5342f4a1e442c
#
_entry.id   90c33bea85c68414dfc5342f4a1e442c
#
_cell.length_a   1.000
_cell.length_b   1.000
_cell.length_c   1.000
_cell.angle_alpha   90.00
_cell.angle_beta   90.00
_cell.angle_gamma   90.00
#
_symmetry.space_group_name_H-M   'P 1'
#
loop_
_entity.id
_entity.type
_entity.pdbx_description
1 polymer ?
#
loop_
_entity_poly.entity_id
_entity_poly.type
_entity_poly.pdbx_seq_one_letter_code
_entity_poly.pdbx_strand_id
1 'polypeptide(L)'
;MKRYITLLSLGLCLAVPMLSQASDTKTVMHVTNVHNGQYDAALDAITDTKFYGPYQFLVLKDAIETQGETKDIDGRAFRTSDEVFMHVKAKSIDKGSESLDQEVKQIIKDRTIPEPTVKMVLPVKHDVIEVNNDGVRSLLAEFMYGWPLEYRTDMVLVTDYEDTRYYYKLQFYRHKLPEGVRMEQLRQMIMDAQFSYK
;
A
#
# COMPACT_ATOMS: atom_id res chain seq x y z
N MET A 1 -70.03 -38.31 3.97
CA MET A 1 -69.46 -37.23 4.76
C MET A 1 -67.92 -37.35 4.70
N LYS A 2 -67.25 -36.56 3.86
CA LYS A 2 -65.77 -36.54 3.76
C LYS A 2 -65.29 -35.23 4.41
N ARG A 3 -64.51 -35.36 5.48
CA ARG A 3 -63.89 -34.21 6.17
C ARG A 3 -62.57 -33.90 5.49
N TYR A 4 -62.41 -32.72 4.93
CA TYR A 4 -61.14 -32.19 4.45
C TYR A 4 -60.42 -31.49 5.63
N ILE A 5 -59.29 -31.99 5.94
CA ILE A 5 -58.32 -31.33 6.89
C ILE A 5 -57.42 -30.42 6.07
N THR A 6 -57.60 -29.13 6.24
CA THR A 6 -56.74 -28.13 5.63
C THR A 6 -55.53 -27.93 6.54
N LEU A 7 -54.37 -28.40 6.09
CA LEU A 7 -53.11 -28.11 6.75
C LEU A 7 -52.65 -26.69 6.35
N LEU A 8 -52.72 -25.78 7.32
CA LEU A 8 -52.05 -24.49 7.22
C LEU A 8 -50.54 -24.69 7.49
N SER A 9 -49.72 -24.64 6.45
CA SER A 9 -48.28 -24.54 6.60
C SER A 9 -47.91 -23.11 6.94
N LEU A 10 -47.61 -22.84 8.22
CA LEU A 10 -46.95 -21.59 8.65
C LEU A 10 -45.51 -21.63 8.15
N GLY A 11 -45.24 -20.88 7.09
CA GLY A 11 -43.87 -20.59 6.65
C GLY A 11 -43.18 -19.66 7.64
N LEU A 12 -42.38 -20.24 8.51
CA LEU A 12 -41.51 -19.51 9.40
C LEU A 12 -40.30 -19.00 8.56
N CYS A 13 -40.40 -17.78 8.04
CA CYS A 13 -39.23 -17.07 7.49
C CYS A 13 -38.27 -16.78 8.63
N LEU A 14 -37.29 -17.65 8.84
CA LEU A 14 -36.11 -17.36 9.63
C LEU A 14 -35.29 -16.32 8.85
N ALA A 15 -35.50 -15.07 9.20
CA ALA A 15 -34.55 -14.03 8.86
C ALA A 15 -33.22 -14.36 9.55
N VAL A 16 -32.30 -15.00 8.83
CA VAL A 16 -30.92 -15.16 9.24
C VAL A 16 -30.33 -13.76 9.21
N PRO A 17 -29.93 -13.18 10.36
CA PRO A 17 -29.17 -11.95 10.31
C PRO A 17 -27.87 -12.32 9.55
N MET A 18 -27.67 -11.73 8.38
CA MET A 18 -26.34 -11.67 7.80
C MET A 18 -25.48 -10.88 8.77
N LEU A 19 -24.89 -11.58 9.71
CA LEU A 19 -23.69 -11.13 10.37
C LEU A 19 -22.69 -10.88 9.25
N SER A 20 -22.54 -9.61 8.88
CA SER A 20 -21.37 -9.14 8.19
C SER A 20 -20.20 -9.53 9.08
N GLN A 21 -19.57 -10.68 8.80
CA GLN A 21 -18.26 -10.98 9.31
C GLN A 21 -17.39 -9.90 8.74
N ALA A 22 -17.18 -8.82 9.53
CA ALA A 22 -16.00 -8.03 9.41
C ALA A 22 -14.87 -9.06 9.46
N SER A 23 -14.29 -9.34 8.32
CA SER A 23 -13.08 -10.12 8.20
C SER A 23 -12.08 -9.42 9.11
N ASP A 24 -11.85 -9.98 10.29
CA ASP A 24 -10.67 -9.67 11.10
C ASP A 24 -9.46 -10.05 10.24
N THR A 25 -9.10 -9.17 9.34
CA THR A 25 -7.87 -9.25 8.58
C THR A 25 -6.77 -9.09 9.60
N LYS A 26 -6.25 -10.26 9.99
CA LYS A 26 -5.15 -10.39 10.93
C LYS A 26 -3.99 -9.61 10.32
N THR A 27 -3.77 -8.38 10.78
CA THR A 27 -2.60 -7.58 10.42
C THR A 27 -1.40 -8.34 10.92
N VAL A 28 -0.72 -9.06 10.03
CA VAL A 28 0.51 -9.77 10.35
C VAL A 28 1.61 -8.72 10.34
N MET A 29 1.97 -8.23 11.52
CA MET A 29 3.13 -7.36 11.68
C MET A 29 4.40 -8.21 11.61
N HIS A 30 5.12 -8.07 10.51
CA HIS A 30 6.49 -8.55 10.41
C HIS A 30 7.44 -7.38 10.67
N VAL A 31 8.28 -7.49 11.67
CA VAL A 31 9.39 -6.56 11.88
C VAL A 31 10.54 -7.02 10.99
N THR A 32 10.89 -6.21 10.02
CA THR A 32 12.02 -6.46 9.14
C THR A 32 13.07 -5.38 9.38
N ASN A 33 14.27 -5.79 9.80
CA ASN A 33 15.45 -4.94 9.81
C ASN A 33 16.07 -5.02 8.42
N VAL A 34 15.98 -3.97 7.64
CA VAL A 34 16.37 -3.98 6.23
C VAL A 34 17.87 -3.79 6.05
N HIS A 35 18.53 -3.06 6.97
CA HIS A 35 19.98 -2.84 6.91
C HIS A 35 20.74 -3.74 7.90
N ASN A 36 20.85 -5.02 7.59
CA ASN A 36 21.83 -5.91 8.24
C ASN A 36 23.23 -5.86 7.58
N GLY A 37 23.55 -4.79 6.86
CA GLY A 37 24.83 -4.66 6.17
C GLY A 37 24.98 -5.59 4.96
N GLN A 38 23.91 -6.26 4.52
CA GLN A 38 23.92 -7.06 3.31
C GLN A 38 23.57 -6.18 2.11
N TYR A 39 24.59 -5.91 1.30
CA TYR A 39 24.42 -5.28 0.00
C TYR A 39 23.69 -6.23 -0.96
N ASP A 40 22.53 -5.82 -1.46
CA ASP A 40 21.81 -6.58 -2.49
C ASP A 40 22.24 -6.10 -3.89
N ALA A 41 23.27 -6.75 -4.42
CA ALA A 41 23.80 -6.46 -5.76
C ALA A 41 22.72 -6.62 -6.85
N ALA A 42 21.74 -7.49 -6.67
CA ALA A 42 20.67 -7.70 -7.64
C ALA A 42 19.69 -6.53 -7.66
N LEU A 43 19.44 -5.92 -6.49
CA LEU A 43 18.60 -4.72 -6.38
C LEU A 43 19.33 -3.50 -6.96
N ASP A 44 20.60 -3.31 -6.63
CA ASP A 44 21.44 -2.20 -7.12
C ASP A 44 21.62 -2.26 -8.65
N ALA A 45 21.63 -3.45 -9.23
CA ALA A 45 21.72 -3.60 -10.68
C ALA A 45 20.51 -3.00 -11.43
N ILE A 46 19.33 -2.94 -10.80
CA ILE A 46 18.08 -2.50 -11.44
C ILE A 46 17.57 -1.16 -10.91
N THR A 47 18.20 -0.55 -9.88
CA THR A 47 17.74 0.69 -9.25
C THR A 47 18.78 1.81 -9.29
N ASP A 48 18.26 3.03 -9.23
CA ASP A 48 19.00 4.28 -8.98
C ASP A 48 18.56 4.89 -7.67
N THR A 49 19.50 5.49 -6.94
CA THR A 49 19.21 6.27 -5.75
C THR A 49 18.73 7.68 -6.12
N LYS A 50 17.65 8.13 -5.49
CA LYS A 50 17.13 9.50 -5.59
C LYS A 50 16.91 10.09 -4.20
N PHE A 51 16.74 11.40 -4.15
CA PHE A 51 16.56 12.16 -2.91
C PHE A 51 15.35 13.09 -2.97
N TYR A 52 14.64 13.21 -1.85
CA TYR A 52 13.62 14.22 -1.63
C TYR A 52 13.89 14.88 -0.26
N GLY A 53 14.60 16.00 -0.26
CA GLY A 53 15.22 16.53 0.95
C GLY A 53 16.21 15.54 1.56
N PRO A 54 16.14 15.21 2.86
CA PRO A 54 17.00 14.22 3.51
C PRO A 54 16.59 12.76 3.20
N TYR A 55 15.40 12.56 2.61
CA TYR A 55 14.87 11.24 2.33
C TYR A 55 15.49 10.64 1.07
N GLN A 56 16.21 9.55 1.24
CA GLN A 56 16.82 8.76 0.18
C GLN A 56 15.90 7.59 -0.17
N PHE A 57 15.65 7.37 -1.46
CA PHE A 57 14.81 6.29 -1.93
C PHE A 57 15.34 5.75 -3.28
N LEU A 58 14.95 4.52 -3.60
CA LEU A 58 15.35 3.87 -4.84
C LEU A 58 14.24 4.00 -5.89
N VAL A 59 14.62 4.13 -7.15
CA VAL A 59 13.71 4.05 -8.31
C VAL A 59 14.30 3.09 -9.33
N LEU A 60 13.49 2.48 -10.19
CA LEU A 60 13.98 1.67 -11.30
C LEU A 60 14.83 2.51 -12.27
N LYS A 61 15.94 1.97 -12.79
CA LYS A 61 16.91 2.71 -13.64
C LYS A 61 16.32 3.26 -14.93
N ASP A 62 15.32 2.59 -15.49
CA ASP A 62 14.59 3.01 -16.69
C ASP A 62 13.43 3.97 -16.42
N ALA A 63 13.21 4.33 -15.15
CA ALA A 63 12.15 5.25 -14.79
C ALA A 63 12.49 6.70 -15.16
N ILE A 64 11.56 7.33 -15.84
CA ILE A 64 11.61 8.75 -16.18
C ILE A 64 10.88 9.53 -15.10
N GLU A 65 11.50 10.62 -14.61
CA GLU A 65 10.84 11.57 -13.72
C GLU A 65 9.76 12.31 -14.50
N THR A 66 8.51 12.10 -14.11
CA THR A 66 7.38 12.82 -14.67
C THR A 66 7.26 14.16 -13.94
N GLN A 67 7.65 15.25 -14.59
CA GLN A 67 7.30 16.58 -14.09
C GLN A 67 5.80 16.69 -14.20
N GLY A 68 5.13 16.81 -13.04
CA GLY A 68 3.70 16.73 -12.86
C GLY A 68 2.84 17.15 -14.05
N GLU A 69 2.34 16.17 -14.78
CA GLU A 69 1.27 16.38 -15.78
C GLU A 69 -0.02 16.89 -15.13
N THR A 70 -0.09 16.80 -13.80
CA THR A 70 -1.15 17.39 -12.99
C THR A 70 -0.52 18.38 -12.00
N LYS A 71 -1.00 19.60 -11.95
CA LYS A 71 -0.59 20.68 -11.02
C LYS A 71 -0.75 20.29 -9.53
N ASP A 72 -1.26 19.10 -9.24
CA ASP A 72 -1.63 18.62 -7.91
C ASP A 72 -0.68 17.52 -7.38
N ILE A 73 0.41 17.17 -8.08
CA ILE A 73 1.39 16.21 -7.56
C ILE A 73 2.41 16.96 -6.70
N ASP A 74 2.15 17.00 -5.40
CA ASP A 74 3.14 17.42 -4.43
C ASP A 74 4.19 16.31 -4.26
N GLY A 75 5.47 16.63 -4.52
CA GLY A 75 6.58 15.68 -4.43
C GLY A 75 7.25 15.34 -5.77
N ARG A 76 7.90 14.16 -5.83
CA ARG A 76 8.59 13.65 -7.02
C ARG A 76 7.94 12.37 -7.51
N ALA A 77 7.63 12.29 -8.79
CA ALA A 77 6.99 11.14 -9.41
C ALA A 77 7.86 10.58 -10.54
N PHE A 78 7.88 9.26 -10.67
CA PHE A 78 8.66 8.52 -11.67
C PHE A 78 7.78 7.44 -12.28
N ARG A 79 8.04 7.13 -13.56
CA ARG A 79 7.31 6.09 -14.28
C ARG A 79 8.21 5.35 -15.24
N THR A 80 8.10 4.02 -15.30
CA THR A 80 8.70 3.20 -16.36
C THR A 80 7.75 3.05 -17.55
N SER A 81 8.27 2.57 -18.69
CA SER A 81 7.46 2.18 -19.86
C SER A 81 6.43 1.09 -19.53
N ASP A 82 6.77 0.20 -18.59
CA ASP A 82 5.93 -0.92 -18.16
C ASP A 82 4.91 -0.54 -17.08
N GLU A 83 4.65 0.77 -16.91
CA GLU A 83 3.64 1.29 -15.99
C GLU A 83 3.92 1.00 -14.51
N VAL A 84 5.19 0.95 -14.10
CA VAL A 84 5.56 1.03 -12.68
C VAL A 84 5.62 2.49 -12.29
N PHE A 85 4.75 2.90 -11.35
CA PHE A 85 4.68 4.26 -10.85
C PHE A 85 5.29 4.34 -9.46
N MET A 86 6.17 5.29 -9.27
CA MET A 86 6.82 5.59 -8.00
C MET A 86 6.58 7.08 -7.67
N HIS A 87 6.17 7.36 -6.44
CA HIS A 87 5.89 8.73 -6.03
C HIS A 87 6.30 8.95 -4.58
N VAL A 88 7.11 9.97 -4.34
CA VAL A 88 7.52 10.39 -3.00
C VAL A 88 6.98 11.79 -2.74
N LYS A 89 6.34 11.97 -1.59
CA LYS A 89 5.91 13.27 -1.08
C LYS A 89 6.16 13.39 0.42
N ALA A 90 6.15 14.60 0.92
CA ALA A 90 6.27 14.88 2.35
C ALA A 90 5.15 15.81 2.82
N LYS A 91 4.84 15.74 4.11
CA LYS A 91 3.87 16.59 4.80
C LYS A 91 4.42 16.93 6.18
N SER A 92 4.31 18.20 6.59
CA SER A 92 4.65 18.60 7.96
C SER A 92 3.76 17.90 8.99
N ILE A 93 4.37 17.53 10.11
CA ILE A 93 3.68 16.98 11.29
C ILE A 93 3.48 18.11 12.28
N ASP A 94 2.24 18.60 12.43
CA ASP A 94 1.89 19.63 13.40
C ASP A 94 1.51 19.02 14.75
N LYS A 95 1.46 19.88 15.79
CA LYS A 95 0.91 19.49 17.10
C LYS A 95 -0.56 19.09 16.93
N GLY A 96 -0.87 17.82 17.13
CA GLY A 96 -2.22 17.26 16.93
C GLY A 96 -2.36 16.42 15.67
N SER A 97 -1.32 16.29 14.85
CA SER A 97 -1.30 15.30 13.77
C SER A 97 -1.46 13.89 14.32
N GLU A 98 -2.11 13.03 13.54
CA GLU A 98 -2.26 11.62 13.86
C GLU A 98 -0.90 10.92 13.95
N SER A 99 -0.81 9.90 14.82
CA SER A 99 0.39 9.06 14.89
C SER A 99 0.61 8.31 13.57
N LEU A 100 1.83 7.80 13.36
CA LEU A 100 2.17 6.97 12.19
C LEU A 100 1.20 5.78 12.03
N ASP A 101 0.85 5.12 13.14
CA ASP A 101 -0.09 3.99 13.15
C ASP A 101 -1.52 4.41 12.78
N GLN A 102 -1.96 5.58 13.21
CA GLN A 102 -3.27 6.13 12.86
C GLN A 102 -3.34 6.53 11.39
N GLU A 103 -2.30 7.17 10.87
CA GLU A 103 -2.18 7.51 9.45
C GLU A 103 -2.30 6.26 8.56
N VAL A 104 -1.54 5.20 8.88
CA VAL A 104 -1.60 3.95 8.10
C VAL A 104 -2.96 3.28 8.24
N LYS A 105 -3.58 3.28 9.42
CA LYS A 105 -4.96 2.81 9.59
C LYS A 105 -5.95 3.59 8.74
N GLN A 106 -5.79 4.92 8.64
CA GLN A 106 -6.64 5.75 7.80
C GLN A 106 -6.43 5.42 6.31
N ILE A 107 -5.17 5.25 5.85
CA ILE A 107 -4.85 4.82 4.47
C ILE A 107 -5.51 3.47 4.15
N ILE A 108 -5.51 2.52 5.09
CA ILE A 108 -6.16 1.22 4.90
C ILE A 108 -7.67 1.41 4.82
N LYS A 109 -8.26 2.16 5.73
CA LYS A 109 -9.69 2.43 5.78
C LYS A 109 -10.17 3.04 4.46
N ASP A 110 -9.48 4.07 3.96
CA ASP A 110 -9.84 4.78 2.72
C ASP A 110 -9.79 3.87 1.49
N ARG A 111 -9.01 2.78 1.55
CA ARG A 111 -8.88 1.83 0.44
C ARG A 111 -9.72 0.56 0.59
N THR A 112 -10.17 0.22 1.79
CA THR A 112 -10.88 -1.04 2.07
C THR A 112 -12.35 -0.85 2.41
N ILE A 113 -12.76 0.34 2.85
CA ILE A 113 -14.16 0.65 3.13
C ILE A 113 -14.75 1.39 1.95
N PRO A 114 -15.77 0.81 1.27
CA PRO A 114 -16.39 1.47 0.13
C PRO A 114 -17.16 2.72 0.59
N GLU A 115 -16.90 3.83 -0.08
CA GLU A 115 -17.75 5.01 0.05
C GLU A 115 -19.04 4.81 -0.74
N PRO A 116 -20.22 5.08 -0.16
CA PRO A 116 -21.51 4.82 -0.79
C PRO A 116 -21.72 5.53 -2.14
N THR A 117 -21.01 6.63 -2.35
CA THR A 117 -21.13 7.51 -3.52
C THR A 117 -20.09 7.25 -4.62
N VAL A 118 -19.07 6.47 -4.32
CA VAL A 118 -17.95 6.24 -5.24
C VAL A 118 -17.87 4.76 -5.61
N LYS A 119 -17.85 4.46 -6.92
CA LYS A 119 -17.54 3.11 -7.40
C LYS A 119 -16.04 2.84 -7.20
N MET A 120 -15.70 2.24 -6.08
CA MET A 120 -14.33 1.92 -5.70
C MET A 120 -14.05 0.43 -5.91
N VAL A 121 -12.94 0.11 -6.54
CA VAL A 121 -12.46 -1.28 -6.59
C VAL A 121 -11.66 -1.53 -5.32
N LEU A 122 -12.12 -2.48 -4.54
CA LEU A 122 -11.48 -2.83 -3.27
C LEU A 122 -10.32 -3.82 -3.48
N PRO A 123 -9.26 -3.75 -2.66
CA PRO A 123 -8.23 -4.77 -2.66
C PRO A 123 -8.79 -6.11 -2.19
N VAL A 124 -8.33 -7.20 -2.81
CA VAL A 124 -8.66 -8.58 -2.39
C VAL A 124 -7.85 -8.99 -1.16
N LYS A 125 -6.74 -8.33 -0.91
CA LYS A 125 -5.87 -8.54 0.24
C LYS A 125 -5.12 -7.25 0.56
N HIS A 126 -4.87 -7.01 1.85
CA HIS A 126 -3.90 -6.01 2.30
C HIS A 126 -3.07 -6.56 3.45
N ASP A 127 -1.84 -6.08 3.57
CA ASP A 127 -0.90 -6.41 4.64
C ASP A 127 -0.22 -5.13 5.14
N VAL A 128 0.26 -5.14 6.38
CA VAL A 128 1.09 -4.08 6.95
C VAL A 128 2.39 -4.69 7.46
N ILE A 129 3.50 -4.10 7.06
CA ILE A 129 4.85 -4.53 7.45
C ILE A 129 5.50 -3.37 8.21
N GLU A 130 6.01 -3.64 9.41
CA GLU A 130 6.86 -2.69 10.11
C GLU A 130 8.29 -2.82 9.61
N VAL A 131 8.87 -1.69 9.21
CA VAL A 131 10.23 -1.57 8.67
C VAL A 131 11.04 -0.69 9.62
N ASN A 132 12.24 -1.12 9.97
CA ASN A 132 13.17 -0.33 10.76
C ASN A 132 14.48 -0.17 9.97
N ASN A 133 14.79 1.05 9.57
CA ASN A 133 16.02 1.40 8.87
C ASN A 133 16.82 2.37 9.75
N ASP A 134 17.97 1.92 10.25
CA ASP A 134 18.90 2.72 11.08
C ASP A 134 18.22 3.41 12.29
N GLY A 135 17.27 2.70 12.92
CA GLY A 135 16.53 3.22 14.07
C GLY A 135 15.32 4.07 13.70
N VAL A 136 15.06 4.32 12.43
CA VAL A 136 13.85 5.01 11.98
C VAL A 136 12.76 4.00 11.64
N ARG A 137 11.64 4.11 12.36
CA ARG A 137 10.47 3.25 12.18
C ARG A 137 9.62 3.73 11.02
N SER A 138 9.28 2.83 10.13
CA SER A 138 8.34 3.05 9.03
C SER A 138 7.25 1.97 9.01
N LEU A 139 6.12 2.25 8.38
CA LEU A 139 5.07 1.26 8.13
C LEU A 139 4.79 1.17 6.64
N LEU A 140 4.88 -0.03 6.09
CA LEU A 140 4.55 -0.35 4.71
C LEU A 140 3.15 -0.98 4.66
N ALA A 141 2.20 -0.30 4.03
CA ALA A 141 0.90 -0.86 3.69
C ALA A 141 0.93 -1.38 2.24
N GLU A 142 0.62 -2.64 2.04
CA GLU A 142 0.56 -3.30 0.73
C GLU A 142 -0.89 -3.69 0.42
N PHE A 143 -1.37 -3.37 -0.79
CA PHE A 143 -2.73 -3.64 -1.26
C PHE A 143 -2.67 -4.42 -2.57
N MET A 144 -3.29 -5.59 -2.59
CA MET A 144 -3.38 -6.43 -3.79
C MET A 144 -4.79 -6.36 -4.36
N TYR A 145 -4.90 -6.01 -5.63
CA TYR A 145 -6.17 -5.98 -6.36
C TYR A 145 -6.26 -7.15 -7.32
N GLY A 146 -7.49 -7.66 -7.50
CA GLY A 146 -7.81 -8.67 -8.51
C GLY A 146 -8.44 -8.03 -9.74
N TRP A 147 -9.24 -8.83 -10.46
CA TRP A 147 -10.06 -8.33 -11.55
C TRP A 147 -11.05 -7.24 -11.06
N PRO A 148 -11.28 -6.14 -11.78
CA PRO A 148 -10.83 -5.82 -13.15
C PRO A 148 -9.48 -5.06 -13.23
N LEU A 149 -8.78 -4.86 -12.13
CA LEU A 149 -7.50 -4.14 -12.10
C LEU A 149 -6.27 -5.01 -12.44
N GLU A 150 -6.50 -6.16 -13.09
CA GLU A 150 -5.45 -7.01 -13.66
C GLU A 150 -4.31 -7.28 -12.67
N TYR A 151 -4.67 -7.58 -11.41
CA TYR A 151 -3.70 -7.89 -10.34
C TYR A 151 -2.73 -6.73 -10.03
N ARG A 152 -3.22 -5.51 -10.01
CA ARG A 152 -2.46 -4.36 -9.54
C ARG A 152 -2.03 -4.55 -8.08
N THR A 153 -0.84 -4.10 -7.77
CA THR A 153 -0.33 -3.97 -6.41
C THR A 153 0.01 -2.50 -6.15
N ASP A 154 -0.48 -1.98 -5.04
CA ASP A 154 -0.11 -0.67 -4.52
C ASP A 154 0.62 -0.87 -3.20
N MET A 155 1.73 -0.19 -3.00
CA MET A 155 2.49 -0.14 -1.77
C MET A 155 2.62 1.30 -1.31
N VAL A 156 2.50 1.54 -0.01
CA VAL A 156 2.70 2.86 0.59
C VAL A 156 3.55 2.71 1.83
N LEU A 157 4.80 3.14 1.76
CA LEU A 157 5.67 3.28 2.93
C LEU A 157 5.42 4.65 3.54
N VAL A 158 5.14 4.69 4.83
CA VAL A 158 4.97 5.92 5.60
C VAL A 158 6.05 5.97 6.67
N THR A 159 6.75 7.08 6.74
CA THR A 159 7.88 7.26 7.67
C THR A 159 7.80 8.65 8.30
N ASP A 160 7.87 8.72 9.62
CA ASP A 160 8.02 9.97 10.36
C ASP A 160 9.50 10.19 10.66
N TYR A 161 10.00 11.36 10.26
CA TYR A 161 11.37 11.79 10.55
C TYR A 161 11.39 13.28 10.90
N GLU A 162 11.85 13.62 12.09
CA GLU A 162 11.72 14.96 12.67
C GLU A 162 10.28 15.45 12.64
N ASP A 163 10.02 16.63 12.12
CA ASP A 163 8.68 17.25 12.00
C ASP A 163 8.00 16.95 10.65
N THR A 164 8.45 15.89 9.95
CA THR A 164 8.00 15.63 8.59
C THR A 164 7.61 14.16 8.42
N ARG A 165 6.45 13.93 7.81
CA ARG A 165 5.98 12.61 7.38
C ARG A 165 6.22 12.43 5.90
N TYR A 166 6.93 11.38 5.55
CA TYR A 166 7.24 11.00 4.19
C TYR A 166 6.37 9.85 3.75
N TYR A 167 5.93 9.91 2.50
CA TYR A 167 5.17 8.86 1.85
C TYR A 167 5.92 8.43 0.60
N TYR A 168 6.33 7.17 0.53
CA TYR A 168 6.81 6.59 -0.71
C TYR A 168 5.75 5.62 -1.22
N LYS A 169 5.20 5.90 -2.39
CA LYS A 169 4.16 5.09 -3.04
C LYS A 169 4.75 4.37 -4.24
N LEU A 170 4.41 3.11 -4.39
CA LEU A 170 4.75 2.27 -5.50
C LEU A 170 3.47 1.59 -6.00
N GLN A 171 3.24 1.63 -7.31
CA GLN A 171 2.09 1.01 -7.95
C GLN A 171 2.53 0.31 -9.23
N PHE A 172 2.10 -0.92 -9.44
CA PHE A 172 2.41 -1.69 -10.63
C PHE A 172 1.37 -2.78 -10.91
N TYR A 173 1.34 -3.26 -12.15
CA TYR A 173 0.59 -4.45 -12.55
C TYR A 173 1.51 -5.66 -12.55
N ARG A 174 1.17 -6.71 -11.80
CA ARG A 174 2.03 -7.89 -11.61
C ARG A 174 2.37 -8.64 -12.91
N HIS A 175 1.50 -8.54 -13.92
CA HIS A 175 1.72 -9.16 -15.25
C HIS A 175 2.49 -8.24 -16.23
N LYS A 176 2.76 -6.98 -15.84
CA LYS A 176 3.50 -5.98 -16.62
C LYS A 176 4.82 -5.58 -15.96
N LEU A 177 5.39 -6.44 -15.12
CA LEU A 177 6.70 -6.14 -14.54
C LEU A 177 7.77 -6.11 -15.62
N PRO A 178 8.72 -5.15 -15.53
CA PRO A 178 9.88 -5.12 -16.44
C PRO A 178 10.62 -6.45 -16.42
N GLU A 179 11.24 -6.81 -17.55
CA GLU A 179 12.01 -8.04 -17.67
C GLU A 179 13.10 -8.12 -16.59
N GLY A 180 13.16 -9.24 -15.89
CA GLY A 180 14.13 -9.46 -14.81
C GLY A 180 13.75 -8.84 -13.47
N VAL A 181 12.66 -8.06 -13.37
CA VAL A 181 12.18 -7.46 -12.13
C VAL A 181 11.14 -8.36 -11.48
N ARG A 182 11.32 -8.66 -10.19
CA ARG A 182 10.39 -9.46 -9.39
C ARG A 182 9.68 -8.59 -8.34
N MET A 183 8.49 -9.00 -7.94
CA MET A 183 7.70 -8.31 -6.93
C MET A 183 8.46 -8.14 -5.60
N GLU A 184 9.23 -9.15 -5.19
CA GLU A 184 10.07 -9.11 -3.98
C GLU A 184 11.14 -8.03 -4.06
N GLN A 185 11.73 -7.80 -5.24
CA GLN A 185 12.71 -6.72 -5.46
C GLN A 185 12.04 -5.34 -5.36
N LEU A 186 10.83 -5.18 -5.89
CA LEU A 186 10.07 -3.94 -5.75
C LEU A 186 9.67 -3.67 -4.29
N ARG A 187 9.30 -4.73 -3.55
CA ARG A 187 9.04 -4.62 -2.11
C ARG A 187 10.30 -4.23 -1.36
N GLN A 188 11.44 -4.85 -1.66
CA GLN A 188 12.72 -4.49 -1.07
C GLN A 188 13.10 -3.05 -1.41
N MET A 189 12.96 -2.64 -2.67
CA MET A 189 13.24 -1.29 -3.14
C MET A 189 12.50 -0.21 -2.32
N ILE A 190 11.22 -0.41 -2.02
CA ILE A 190 10.46 0.55 -1.22
C ILE A 190 10.86 0.50 0.26
N MET A 191 11.20 -0.67 0.79
CA MET A 191 11.63 -0.83 2.18
C MET A 191 13.04 -0.28 2.44
N ASP A 192 13.90 -0.18 1.41
CA ASP A 192 15.26 0.37 1.52
C ASP A 192 15.30 1.91 1.58
N ALA A 193 14.16 2.56 1.55
CA ALA A 193 14.10 4.00 1.74
C ALA A 193 14.61 4.39 3.14
N GLN A 194 15.49 5.39 3.21
CA GLN A 194 16.21 5.77 4.43
C GLN A 194 16.48 7.28 4.47
N PHE A 195 17.10 7.75 5.54
CA PHE A 195 17.51 9.14 5.66
C PHE A 195 19.03 9.25 5.54
N SER A 196 19.50 10.18 4.69
CA SER A 196 20.92 10.52 4.64
C SER A 196 21.24 11.40 5.84
N TYR A 197 21.96 10.87 6.80
CA TYR A 197 22.57 11.69 7.86
C TYR A 197 23.60 12.64 7.22
N LYS A 198 23.41 13.94 7.42
CA LYS A 198 24.42 14.93 7.10
C LYS A 198 25.44 15.02 8.21
#